data_3e68c0d1e3bb634de6d682cff0201f7b
#
_entry.id   3e68c0d1e3bb634de6d682cff0201f7b
#
_cell.length_a   1.000
_cell.length_b   1.000
_cell.length_c   1.000
_cell.angle_alpha   90.00
_cell.angle_beta   90.00
_cell.angle_gamma   90.00
#
_symmetry.space_group_name_H-M   'P 1'
#
loop_
_entity.id
_entity.type
_entity.pdbx_description
1 polymer ?
#
loop_
_entity_poly.entity_id
_entity_poly.type
_entity_poly.pdbx_seq_one_letter_code
_entity_poly.pdbx_strand_id
1 'polypeptide(L)'
;MFKTSVGNFVSRDYGEFGGVLETPGGEINGNFCDVFEAGGKIYAVDSLSHLGLASTTIYSFDRDCKHHKVFSAENLDFKARYVTDERAYILLSDHVGKNPKSVLLGISENGDTLKTEFDCDFPLVFNMLVSDGKMFLGADKAVVTADLQTKEINAYTPLSVEAEKHIIGISR
;
A
#
# COMPACT_ATOMS: atom_id res chain seq x y z
N MET A 1 13.82 -2.41 -8.98
CA MET A 1 14.90 -1.60 -8.38
C MET A 1 14.31 -0.27 -7.93
N PHE A 2 14.54 0.09 -6.67
CA PHE A 2 14.05 1.32 -6.03
C PHE A 2 15.26 2.18 -5.64
N LYS A 3 15.21 3.46 -6.03
CA LYS A 3 16.24 4.44 -5.67
C LYS A 3 15.81 5.14 -4.39
N THR A 4 16.71 5.20 -3.41
CA THR A 4 16.48 5.85 -2.12
C THR A 4 17.62 6.80 -1.77
N SER A 5 17.44 7.60 -0.74
CA SER A 5 18.45 8.55 -0.23
C SER A 5 19.74 7.88 0.28
N VAL A 6 19.67 6.59 0.67
CA VAL A 6 20.84 5.82 1.15
C VAL A 6 21.40 4.86 0.10
N GLY A 7 20.79 4.75 -1.08
CA GLY A 7 21.26 3.91 -2.18
C GLY A 7 20.15 3.12 -2.85
N ASN A 8 20.54 2.12 -3.61
CA ASN A 8 19.59 1.28 -4.35
C ASN A 8 19.12 0.09 -3.52
N PHE A 9 17.80 -0.16 -3.57
CA PHE A 9 17.17 -1.38 -3.07
C PHE A 9 16.70 -2.18 -4.28
N VAL A 10 17.01 -3.48 -4.32
CA VAL A 10 16.65 -4.37 -5.43
C VAL A 10 15.88 -5.56 -4.89
N SER A 11 14.60 -5.63 -5.21
CA SER A 11 13.79 -6.82 -4.92
C SER A 11 13.99 -7.86 -6.02
N ARG A 12 14.20 -9.10 -5.61
CA ARG A 12 14.20 -10.30 -6.47
C ARG A 12 13.13 -11.25 -5.97
N ASP A 13 12.24 -11.61 -6.87
CA ASP A 13 11.18 -12.58 -6.61
C ASP A 13 11.60 -13.93 -7.20
N TYR A 14 11.54 -14.98 -6.39
CA TYR A 14 11.82 -16.35 -6.78
C TYR A 14 10.54 -17.21 -6.84
N GLY A 15 9.39 -16.56 -6.96
CA GLY A 15 8.08 -17.20 -7.04
C GLY A 15 7.74 -17.95 -5.74
N GLU A 16 7.39 -19.22 -5.85
CA GLU A 16 7.02 -20.07 -4.70
C GLU A 16 8.14 -20.24 -3.67
N PHE A 17 9.37 -19.94 -4.04
CA PHE A 17 10.54 -20.06 -3.16
C PHE A 17 10.85 -18.80 -2.37
N GLY A 18 9.94 -17.82 -2.40
CA GLY A 18 10.11 -16.54 -1.72
C GLY A 18 10.86 -15.52 -2.57
N GLY A 19 11.61 -14.64 -1.92
CA GLY A 19 12.38 -13.58 -2.58
C GLY A 19 13.43 -13.00 -1.64
N VAL A 20 14.11 -11.97 -2.13
CA VAL A 20 15.13 -11.24 -1.36
C VAL A 20 15.06 -9.76 -1.70
N LEU A 21 15.32 -8.91 -0.71
CA LEU A 21 15.60 -7.49 -0.87
C LEU A 21 17.09 -7.24 -0.64
N GLU A 22 17.80 -6.91 -1.72
CA GLU A 22 19.18 -6.44 -1.64
C GLU A 22 19.15 -4.96 -1.23
N THR A 23 19.88 -4.60 -0.21
CA THR A 23 20.03 -3.23 0.30
C THR A 23 21.51 -2.85 0.39
N PRO A 24 21.87 -1.58 0.55
CA PRO A 24 23.27 -1.21 0.80
C PRO A 24 23.87 -1.84 2.08
N GLY A 25 23.02 -2.26 3.02
CA GLY A 25 23.42 -2.92 4.27
C GLY A 25 23.44 -4.46 4.22
N GLY A 26 23.05 -5.08 3.10
CA GLY A 26 22.98 -6.53 2.95
C GLY A 26 21.63 -7.01 2.40
N GLU A 27 21.35 -8.29 2.56
CA GLU A 27 20.17 -8.95 2.03
C GLU A 27 19.16 -9.30 3.12
N ILE A 28 17.86 -9.22 2.79
CA ILE A 28 16.75 -9.59 3.65
C ILE A 28 15.83 -10.53 2.87
N ASN A 29 15.56 -11.71 3.42
CA ASN A 29 14.62 -12.65 2.83
C ASN A 29 13.18 -12.15 2.98
N GLY A 30 12.36 -12.24 1.92
CA GLY A 30 10.95 -11.86 1.88
C GLY A 30 10.45 -11.60 0.48
N ASN A 31 9.13 -11.40 0.34
CA ASN A 31 8.48 -11.09 -0.93
C ASN A 31 8.24 -9.58 -1.04
N PHE A 32 9.30 -8.83 -1.19
CA PHE A 32 9.26 -7.36 -1.21
C PHE A 32 8.66 -6.83 -2.50
N CYS A 33 7.47 -6.25 -2.41
CA CYS A 33 6.73 -5.71 -3.55
C CYS A 33 6.89 -4.20 -3.71
N ASP A 34 7.27 -3.47 -2.66
CA ASP A 34 7.43 -2.02 -2.73
C ASP A 34 8.50 -1.50 -1.75
N VAL A 35 9.17 -0.40 -2.15
CA VAL A 35 10.10 0.37 -1.31
C VAL A 35 9.88 1.85 -1.57
N PHE A 36 9.75 2.64 -0.53
CA PHE A 36 9.47 4.08 -0.62
C PHE A 36 10.10 4.86 0.53
N GLU A 37 10.15 6.17 0.38
CA GLU A 37 10.58 7.10 1.42
C GLU A 37 9.39 7.94 1.91
N ALA A 38 9.31 8.13 3.22
CA ALA A 38 8.37 9.03 3.86
C ALA A 38 8.94 9.54 5.19
N GLY A 39 8.78 10.83 5.48
CA GLY A 39 9.28 11.43 6.72
C GLY A 39 10.78 11.21 6.96
N GLY A 40 11.59 11.20 5.90
CA GLY A 40 13.04 10.96 5.98
C GLY A 40 13.46 9.54 6.37
N LYS A 41 12.54 8.58 6.35
CA LYS A 41 12.79 7.15 6.56
C LYS A 41 12.47 6.36 5.30
N ILE A 42 13.16 5.24 5.13
CA ILE A 42 12.88 4.28 4.07
C ILE A 42 12.01 3.18 4.63
N TYR A 43 11.01 2.79 3.88
CA TYR A 43 10.10 1.69 4.19
C TYR A 43 10.14 0.65 3.08
N ALA A 44 10.02 -0.63 3.44
CA ALA A 44 9.82 -1.73 2.50
C ALA A 44 8.61 -2.56 2.92
N VAL A 45 7.84 -2.97 1.92
CA VAL A 45 6.66 -3.80 2.08
C VAL A 45 6.99 -5.21 1.61
N ASP A 46 7.01 -6.14 2.54
CA ASP A 46 7.07 -7.58 2.29
C ASP A 46 5.63 -8.09 2.32
N SER A 47 5.12 -8.53 1.16
CA SER A 47 3.74 -8.97 1.03
C SER A 47 3.65 -10.23 0.20
N LEU A 48 3.08 -11.27 0.79
CA LEU A 48 2.78 -12.55 0.16
C LEU A 48 1.27 -12.68 -0.03
N SER A 49 0.86 -13.08 -1.24
CA SER A 49 -0.51 -13.51 -1.55
C SER A 49 -0.45 -14.71 -2.48
N HIS A 50 -0.57 -15.91 -1.90
CA HIS A 50 -0.40 -17.16 -2.65
C HIS A 50 -1.24 -18.30 -2.04
N LEU A 51 -1.96 -19.06 -2.89
CA LEU A 51 -2.73 -20.26 -2.51
C LEU A 51 -3.67 -20.08 -1.30
N GLY A 52 -4.30 -18.92 -1.19
CA GLY A 52 -5.20 -18.65 -0.08
C GLY A 52 -4.51 -18.21 1.22
N LEU A 53 -3.20 -17.96 1.17
CA LEU A 53 -2.44 -17.34 2.24
C LEU A 53 -2.11 -15.90 1.85
N ALA A 54 -2.29 -14.99 2.77
CA ALA A 54 -1.84 -13.61 2.62
C ALA A 54 -1.14 -13.16 3.90
N SER A 55 -0.10 -12.37 3.73
CA SER A 55 0.56 -11.70 4.86
C SER A 55 1.28 -10.46 4.37
N THR A 56 1.32 -9.44 5.22
CA THR A 56 2.11 -8.24 4.95
C THR A 56 2.90 -7.85 6.17
N THR A 57 4.20 -7.60 5.97
CA THR A 57 5.07 -6.98 6.96
C THR A 57 5.68 -5.72 6.38
N ILE A 58 5.68 -4.63 7.16
CA ILE A 58 6.28 -3.37 6.79
C ILE A 58 7.51 -3.16 7.67
N TYR A 59 8.63 -2.91 7.02
CA TYR A 59 9.90 -2.61 7.65
C TYR A 59 10.25 -1.14 7.44
N SER A 60 10.86 -0.50 8.44
CA SER A 60 11.59 0.76 8.28
C SER A 60 13.09 0.50 8.32
N PHE A 61 13.85 1.35 7.62
CA PHE A 61 15.31 1.30 7.59
C PHE A 61 15.90 2.58 8.16
N ASP A 62 16.93 2.44 8.95
CA ASP A 62 17.77 3.55 9.37
C ASP A 62 18.82 3.90 8.28
N ARG A 63 19.66 4.90 8.55
CA ARG A 63 20.70 5.34 7.61
C ARG A 63 21.79 4.29 7.39
N ASP A 64 21.98 3.37 8.34
CA ASP A 64 22.93 2.26 8.26
C ASP A 64 22.28 1.02 7.62
N CYS A 65 21.07 1.16 7.06
CA CYS A 65 20.26 0.10 6.46
C CYS A 65 19.89 -1.04 7.43
N LYS A 66 19.90 -0.80 8.73
CA LYS A 66 19.31 -1.73 9.69
C LYS A 66 17.80 -1.59 9.64
N HIS A 67 17.13 -2.73 9.57
CA HIS A 67 15.67 -2.76 9.46
C HIS A 67 14.98 -3.04 10.79
N HIS A 68 13.81 -2.45 10.95
CA HIS A 68 12.93 -2.62 12.09
C HIS A 68 11.52 -2.90 11.60
N LYS A 69 10.85 -3.88 12.20
CA LYS A 69 9.45 -4.16 11.88
C LYS A 69 8.55 -3.05 12.45
N VAL A 70 7.79 -2.41 11.58
CA VAL A 70 6.83 -1.34 11.93
C VAL A 70 5.43 -1.91 12.10
N PHE A 71 5.04 -2.83 11.21
CA PHE A 71 3.71 -3.43 11.17
C PHE A 71 3.79 -4.84 10.64
N SER A 72 2.87 -5.71 11.08
CA SER A 72 2.68 -7.04 10.49
C SER A 72 1.22 -7.45 10.63
N ALA A 73 0.67 -8.07 9.59
CA ALA A 73 -0.66 -8.65 9.58
C ALA A 73 -0.70 -9.94 8.77
N GLU A 74 -1.46 -10.89 9.26
CA GLU A 74 -1.83 -12.10 8.53
C GLU A 74 -3.15 -11.87 7.80
N ASN A 75 -3.39 -12.59 6.72
CA ASN A 75 -4.58 -12.53 5.87
C ASN A 75 -4.82 -11.17 5.17
N LEU A 76 -3.82 -10.30 5.15
CA LEU A 76 -3.87 -9.03 4.43
C LEU A 76 -2.72 -8.97 3.42
N ASP A 77 -3.02 -8.62 2.18
CA ASP A 77 -2.03 -8.33 1.15
C ASP A 77 -2.00 -6.85 0.79
N PHE A 78 -0.85 -6.41 0.31
CA PHE A 78 -0.63 -5.04 -0.13
C PHE A 78 -1.41 -4.73 -1.41
N LYS A 79 -2.10 -3.59 -1.45
CA LYS A 79 -2.87 -3.13 -2.61
C LYS A 79 -2.31 -1.86 -3.24
N ALA A 80 -2.08 -0.85 -2.41
CA ALA A 80 -1.61 0.45 -2.88
C ALA A 80 -0.95 1.25 -1.76
N ARG A 81 -0.18 2.26 -2.13
CA ARG A 81 0.30 3.30 -1.22
C ARG A 81 0.09 4.70 -1.77
N TYR A 82 0.05 5.65 -0.85
CA TYR A 82 0.10 7.06 -1.12
C TYR A 82 1.01 7.74 -0.10
N VAL A 83 1.92 8.59 -0.56
CA VAL A 83 2.89 9.27 0.31
C VAL A 83 2.69 10.77 0.19
N THR A 84 2.58 11.42 1.33
CA THR A 84 2.62 12.88 1.50
C THR A 84 3.91 13.27 2.22
N ASP A 85 4.17 14.56 2.35
CA ASP A 85 5.32 15.06 3.12
C ASP A 85 5.26 14.65 4.60
N GLU A 86 4.05 14.47 5.16
CA GLU A 86 3.85 14.19 6.58
C GLU A 86 3.61 12.72 6.89
N ARG A 87 3.10 11.93 5.92
CA ARG A 87 2.62 10.58 6.20
C ARG A 87 2.64 9.69 4.97
N ALA A 88 2.95 8.42 5.19
CA ALA A 88 2.66 7.35 4.24
C ALA A 88 1.35 6.67 4.58
N TYR A 89 0.53 6.40 3.57
CA TYR A 89 -0.69 5.61 3.66
C TYR A 89 -0.50 4.32 2.87
N ILE A 90 -0.85 3.19 3.48
CA ILE A 90 -0.70 1.86 2.90
C ILE A 90 -2.04 1.16 3.01
N LEU A 91 -2.61 0.76 1.88
CA LEU A 91 -3.84 -0.01 1.81
C LEU A 91 -3.51 -1.49 1.75
N LEU A 92 -4.06 -2.24 2.68
CA LEU A 92 -4.01 -3.69 2.77
C LEU A 92 -5.43 -4.24 2.67
N SER A 93 -5.61 -5.41 2.05
CA SER A 93 -6.94 -5.99 1.89
C SER A 93 -6.90 -7.51 1.99
N ASP A 94 -7.88 -8.09 2.68
CA ASP A 94 -8.09 -9.53 2.77
C ASP A 94 -9.05 -9.97 1.67
N HIS A 95 -8.55 -10.69 0.67
CA HIS A 95 -9.39 -11.26 -0.40
C HIS A 95 -9.61 -12.77 -0.25
N VAL A 96 -9.09 -13.37 0.80
CA VAL A 96 -9.12 -14.82 1.04
C VAL A 96 -10.19 -15.19 2.06
N GLY A 97 -10.56 -14.26 2.93
CA GLY A 97 -11.47 -14.48 4.04
C GLY A 97 -12.96 -14.52 3.66
N LYS A 98 -13.76 -15.20 4.49
CA LYS A 98 -15.23 -15.18 4.38
C LYS A 98 -15.83 -13.83 4.78
N ASN A 99 -15.05 -13.01 5.47
CA ASN A 99 -15.41 -11.66 5.89
C ASN A 99 -14.34 -10.71 5.36
N PRO A 100 -14.52 -10.18 4.15
CA PRO A 100 -13.53 -9.32 3.52
C PRO A 100 -13.30 -8.06 4.38
N LYS A 101 -12.03 -7.77 4.65
CA LYS A 101 -11.61 -6.59 5.40
C LYS A 101 -10.52 -5.85 4.65
N SER A 102 -10.51 -4.55 4.81
CA SER A 102 -9.39 -3.73 4.37
C SER A 102 -8.90 -2.85 5.50
N VAL A 103 -7.62 -2.56 5.47
CA VAL A 103 -6.93 -1.74 6.45
C VAL A 103 -6.17 -0.64 5.72
N LEU A 104 -6.48 0.60 6.04
CA LEU A 104 -5.62 1.72 5.71
C LEU A 104 -4.70 2.00 6.90
N LEU A 105 -3.42 1.77 6.71
CA LEU A 105 -2.38 2.09 7.68
C LEU A 105 -1.76 3.44 7.32
N GLY A 106 -1.83 4.41 8.23
CA GLY A 106 -1.11 5.68 8.13
C GLY A 106 0.15 5.61 9.00
N ILE A 107 1.33 5.91 8.43
CA ILE A 107 2.60 5.97 9.15
C ILE A 107 3.09 7.41 9.12
N SER A 108 3.22 8.05 10.28
CA SER A 108 3.76 9.42 10.39
C SER A 108 5.28 9.44 10.24
N GLU A 109 5.87 10.62 10.05
CA GLU A 109 7.32 10.80 10.03
C GLU A 109 8.02 10.30 11.31
N ASN A 110 7.36 10.37 12.46
CA ASN A 110 7.87 9.85 13.73
C ASN A 110 7.82 8.32 13.82
N GLY A 111 7.11 7.65 12.88
CA GLY A 111 6.88 6.22 12.87
C GLY A 111 5.62 5.78 13.62
N ASP A 112 4.82 6.72 14.13
CA ASP A 112 3.54 6.42 14.73
C ASP A 112 2.58 5.88 13.67
N THR A 113 1.81 4.86 14.04
CA THR A 113 0.86 4.21 13.14
C THR A 113 -0.58 4.55 13.50
N LEU A 114 -1.38 4.90 12.50
CA LEU A 114 -2.82 5.03 12.60
C LEU A 114 -3.48 3.97 11.71
N LYS A 115 -4.42 3.22 12.27
CA LYS A 115 -5.14 2.15 11.57
C LYS A 115 -6.59 2.50 11.40
N THR A 116 -7.08 2.48 10.15
CA THR A 116 -8.51 2.59 9.80
C THR A 116 -8.94 1.29 9.15
N GLU A 117 -9.97 0.63 9.70
CA GLU A 117 -10.51 -0.63 9.18
C GLU A 117 -11.81 -0.39 8.42
N PHE A 118 -11.99 -1.13 7.32
CA PHE A 118 -13.20 -1.17 6.49
C PHE A 118 -13.69 -2.63 6.40
N ASP A 119 -15.00 -2.83 6.52
CA ASP A 119 -15.65 -4.13 6.39
C ASP A 119 -15.95 -4.45 4.91
N CYS A 120 -14.94 -4.32 4.08
CA CYS A 120 -15.00 -4.62 2.64
C CYS A 120 -13.60 -5.00 2.14
N ASP A 121 -13.57 -5.62 0.96
CA ASP A 121 -12.35 -5.89 0.20
C ASP A 121 -12.21 -4.86 -0.93
N PHE A 122 -10.96 -4.44 -1.21
CA PHE A 122 -10.59 -3.63 -2.37
C PHE A 122 -9.65 -4.44 -3.27
N PRO A 123 -10.16 -5.39 -4.08
CA PRO A 123 -9.31 -6.40 -4.73
C PRO A 123 -8.44 -5.85 -5.86
N LEU A 124 -8.96 -4.93 -6.66
CA LEU A 124 -8.30 -4.42 -7.88
C LEU A 124 -8.06 -2.91 -7.80
N VAL A 125 -7.07 -2.52 -6.99
CA VAL A 125 -6.64 -1.13 -6.84
C VAL A 125 -5.36 -0.90 -7.63
N PHE A 126 -5.35 0.10 -8.51
CA PHE A 126 -4.18 0.51 -9.30
C PHE A 126 -3.45 1.71 -8.72
N ASN A 127 -4.19 2.60 -8.06
CA ASN A 127 -3.62 3.78 -7.42
C ASN A 127 -4.49 4.25 -6.25
N MET A 128 -3.92 5.07 -5.41
CA MET A 128 -4.56 5.63 -4.23
C MET A 128 -4.14 7.08 -4.03
N LEU A 129 -5.09 7.89 -3.56
CA LEU A 129 -4.89 9.25 -3.06
C LEU A 129 -5.62 9.38 -1.72
N VAL A 130 -5.02 10.06 -0.77
CA VAL A 130 -5.68 10.43 0.49
C VAL A 130 -5.64 11.95 0.63
N SER A 131 -6.82 12.58 0.74
CA SER A 131 -6.97 14.03 0.91
C SER A 131 -8.25 14.32 1.68
N ASP A 132 -8.22 15.36 2.52
CA ASP A 132 -9.38 15.90 3.23
C ASP A 132 -10.19 14.84 4.00
N GLY A 133 -9.50 13.91 4.65
CA GLY A 133 -10.14 12.84 5.41
C GLY A 133 -10.82 11.76 4.56
N LYS A 134 -10.54 11.73 3.26
CA LYS A 134 -11.07 10.74 2.32
C LYS A 134 -9.95 9.99 1.62
N MET A 135 -10.19 8.72 1.34
CA MET A 135 -9.39 7.89 0.48
C MET A 135 -10.09 7.76 -0.87
N PHE A 136 -9.34 7.93 -1.96
CA PHE A 136 -9.77 7.76 -3.33
C PHE A 136 -8.97 6.62 -3.95
N LEU A 137 -9.64 5.63 -4.53
CA LEU A 137 -9.02 4.46 -5.14
C LEU A 137 -9.40 4.41 -6.61
N GLY A 138 -8.39 4.35 -7.48
CA GLY A 138 -8.57 3.96 -8.87
C GLY A 138 -8.64 2.45 -8.97
N ALA A 139 -9.81 1.92 -9.31
CA ALA A 139 -10.05 0.49 -9.50
C ALA A 139 -10.37 0.19 -10.97
N ASP A 140 -10.53 -1.10 -11.31
CA ASP A 140 -10.95 -1.46 -12.68
C ASP A 140 -12.34 -0.86 -12.97
N LYS A 141 -12.39 0.05 -13.97
CA LYS A 141 -13.60 0.74 -14.43
C LYS A 141 -14.38 1.52 -13.37
N ALA A 142 -13.76 1.84 -12.24
CA ALA A 142 -14.41 2.58 -11.16
C ALA A 142 -13.44 3.50 -10.41
N VAL A 143 -13.98 4.55 -9.80
CA VAL A 143 -13.34 5.29 -8.73
C VAL A 143 -14.10 4.98 -7.45
N VAL A 144 -13.39 4.50 -6.44
CA VAL A 144 -13.98 4.24 -5.12
C VAL A 144 -13.52 5.33 -4.17
N THR A 145 -14.44 5.88 -3.40
CA THR A 145 -14.12 6.82 -2.32
C THR A 145 -14.51 6.21 -0.98
N ALA A 146 -13.68 6.40 0.03
CA ALA A 146 -13.98 6.00 1.39
C ALA A 146 -13.70 7.18 2.34
N ASP A 147 -14.68 7.53 3.14
CA ASP A 147 -14.52 8.50 4.23
C ASP A 147 -13.80 7.83 5.40
N LEU A 148 -12.70 8.43 5.87
CA LEU A 148 -11.86 7.81 6.89
C LEU A 148 -12.46 7.89 8.30
N GLN A 149 -13.41 8.81 8.52
CA GLN A 149 -14.08 8.98 9.80
C GLN A 149 -15.36 8.16 9.89
N THR A 150 -16.26 8.32 8.90
CA THR A 150 -17.56 7.64 8.88
C THR A 150 -17.48 6.22 8.34
N LYS A 151 -16.41 5.91 7.59
CA LYS A 151 -16.20 4.63 6.87
C LYS A 151 -17.21 4.38 5.75
N GLU A 152 -17.94 5.41 5.33
CA GLU A 152 -18.83 5.33 4.20
C GLU A 152 -18.04 5.14 2.91
N ILE A 153 -18.46 4.20 2.07
CA ILE A 153 -17.82 3.84 0.82
C ILE A 153 -18.78 4.09 -0.33
N ASN A 154 -18.30 4.80 -1.33
CA ASN A 154 -19.04 5.07 -2.57
C ASN A 154 -18.21 4.65 -3.77
N ALA A 155 -18.85 3.99 -4.75
CA ALA A 155 -18.22 3.59 -6.00
C ALA A 155 -18.88 4.34 -7.16
N TYR A 156 -18.06 4.94 -8.02
CA TYR A 156 -18.47 5.68 -9.19
C TYR A 156 -17.97 4.95 -10.43
N THR A 157 -18.89 4.38 -11.18
CA THR A 157 -18.58 3.73 -12.46
C THR A 157 -19.02 4.65 -13.59
N PRO A 158 -18.13 5.05 -14.51
CA PRO A 158 -18.51 5.86 -15.65
C PRO A 158 -19.54 5.13 -16.53
N LEU A 159 -20.64 5.80 -16.84
CA LEU A 159 -21.69 5.23 -17.72
C LEU A 159 -21.38 5.38 -19.21
N SER A 160 -20.43 6.28 -19.56
CA SER A 160 -20.02 6.52 -20.95
C SER A 160 -18.62 7.14 -21.02
N VAL A 161 -18.00 7.15 -22.20
CA VAL A 161 -16.72 7.81 -22.48
C VAL A 161 -16.75 9.32 -22.16
N GLU A 162 -17.92 9.95 -22.25
CA GLU A 162 -18.09 11.36 -21.89
C GLU A 162 -18.08 11.58 -20.37
N ALA A 163 -18.68 10.67 -19.60
CA ALA A 163 -18.60 10.70 -18.14
C ALA A 163 -17.15 10.47 -17.65
N GLU A 164 -16.38 9.61 -18.31
CA GLU A 164 -14.96 9.40 -18.02
C GLU A 164 -14.15 10.69 -18.14
N LYS A 165 -14.42 11.53 -19.15
CA LYS A 165 -13.70 12.82 -19.32
C LYS A 165 -13.97 13.81 -18.20
N HIS A 166 -15.18 13.79 -17.62
CA HIS A 166 -15.54 14.65 -16.50
C HIS A 166 -14.92 14.18 -15.18
N ILE A 167 -14.81 12.87 -14.95
CA ILE A 167 -14.24 12.31 -13.71
C ILE A 167 -12.72 12.49 -13.68
N ILE A 168 -12.04 12.41 -14.81
CA ILE A 168 -10.57 12.49 -14.90
C ILE A 168 -10.07 13.95 -14.97
N GLY A 169 -10.97 14.94 -15.11
CA GLY A 169 -10.58 16.35 -15.12
C GLY A 169 -9.70 16.74 -16.30
N ILE A 170 -9.77 16.01 -17.42
CA ILE A 170 -9.07 16.36 -18.64
C ILE A 170 -9.87 17.46 -19.36
N SER A 171 -9.72 18.69 -18.92
CA SER A 171 -9.95 19.85 -19.77
C SER A 171 -8.69 20.01 -20.66
N ARG A 172 -8.88 19.95 -21.96
CA ARG A 172 -7.89 20.39 -22.92
C ARG A 172 -7.73 21.90 -22.89
#